data_80e2ed46855fe1d75a212aa97e517702
#
_entry.id   80e2ed46855fe1d75a212aa97e517702
#
_cell.length_a   1.000
_cell.length_b   1.000
_cell.length_c   1.000
_cell.angle_alpha   90.00
_cell.angle_beta   90.00
_cell.angle_gamma   90.00
#
_symmetry.space_group_name_H-M   'P 1'
#
loop_
_entity.id
_entity.type
_entity.pdbx_description
1 polymer ?
#
loop_
_entity_poly.entity_id
_entity_poly.type
_entity_poly.pdbx_seq_one_letter_code
_entity_poly.pdbx_strand_id
1 'polypeptide(L)'
;MQKISYPNREKWEELLKRPTQSVSDIEETVNTIFEEIKADGDTAIRNYTKKFDKIQLESFLVSKEELEKASTEVSEELKQAISLAKKNIERFHTAQKTEKVALETMPGVLCWQEKKPIQKVGLYIPGGTAPLFSTILMLAVPAKIAGCKEIILCTPPDQKGKINPTILYTAQLCGVTQIFKVGGIQAIAGMTFGTNAIPKVYKIFGPGNQYVTVAKQIATKYGVAIDMPAGPSELLVVADDSANAAFVASDLLSQAEHGIDSQVILVSTSEKLLNSVAAEIENQIQSLPRKAIAEKAIENSKLILIDNDENAIDLINEYGPEHYIVCVENEEFYIENTVNAGSVFIGNYTPESAGDYASGTNHTLPTNGYAKQYSGVNLDSFMKSMTFQKINHEGILGIGNAIELMAEAEGLQAHKNAVTLRLKSLE
;
A
#
# COMPACT_ATOMS: atom_id res chain seq x y z
N MET A 1 -3.44 8.61 26.25
CA MET A 1 -2.15 8.87 25.56
C MET A 1 -1.06 9.24 26.56
N GLN A 2 0.18 8.86 26.29
CA GLN A 2 1.33 9.26 27.11
C GLN A 2 1.80 10.66 26.70
N LYS A 3 1.86 11.63 27.66
CA LYS A 3 2.43 12.96 27.42
C LYS A 3 3.92 12.92 27.70
N ILE A 4 4.73 13.41 26.76
CA ILE A 4 6.19 13.44 26.82
C ILE A 4 6.66 14.84 26.45
N SER A 5 7.49 15.43 27.29
CA SER A 5 8.00 16.79 27.07
C SER A 5 9.50 16.76 26.83
N TYR A 6 9.91 17.37 25.71
CA TYR A 6 11.31 17.59 25.33
C TYR A 6 12.14 16.29 25.35
N PRO A 7 11.74 15.24 24.58
CA PRO A 7 12.44 13.97 24.61
C PRO A 7 13.86 14.11 24.08
N ASN A 8 14.84 13.56 24.81
CA ASN A 8 16.22 13.48 24.32
C ASN A 8 16.29 12.66 23.04
N ARG A 9 17.00 13.16 22.02
CA ARG A 9 17.17 12.52 20.70
C ARG A 9 17.67 11.08 20.80
N GLU A 10 18.57 10.77 21.73
CA GLU A 10 19.08 9.42 21.95
C GLU A 10 18.00 8.39 22.35
N LYS A 11 16.84 8.85 22.81
CA LYS A 11 15.70 8.02 23.22
C LYS A 11 14.61 7.91 22.15
N TRP A 12 14.75 8.59 21.02
CA TRP A 12 13.71 8.61 19.99
C TRP A 12 13.43 7.23 19.40
N GLU A 13 14.44 6.40 19.18
CA GLU A 13 14.26 5.04 18.68
C GLU A 13 13.34 4.22 19.57
N GLU A 14 13.54 4.27 20.90
CA GLU A 14 12.69 3.59 21.88
C GLU A 14 11.31 4.25 21.98
N LEU A 15 11.29 5.59 22.03
CA LEU A 15 10.07 6.39 22.12
C LEU A 15 9.12 6.14 20.96
N LEU A 16 9.65 6.06 19.74
CA LEU A 16 8.89 5.93 18.49
C LEU A 16 8.60 4.46 18.12
N LYS A 17 8.96 3.52 18.99
CA LYS A 17 8.72 2.10 18.76
C LYS A 17 7.23 1.80 18.65
N ARG A 18 6.90 1.00 17.65
CA ARG A 18 5.53 0.60 17.33
C ARG A 18 5.10 -0.65 18.09
N PRO A 19 3.81 -0.80 18.38
CA PRO A 19 3.27 -2.00 19.05
C PRO A 19 3.22 -3.18 18.07
N THR A 20 4.36 -3.87 17.87
CA THR A 20 4.42 -5.06 17.01
C THR A 20 4.54 -6.33 17.83
N GLN A 21 3.86 -7.41 17.41
CA GLN A 21 4.02 -8.74 17.98
C GLN A 21 5.23 -9.45 17.35
N SER A 22 5.75 -10.50 18.00
CA SER A 22 6.84 -11.31 17.46
C SER A 22 6.39 -12.07 16.20
N VAL A 23 7.15 -11.97 15.12
CA VAL A 23 6.83 -12.53 13.80
C VAL A 23 7.06 -14.05 13.73
N SER A 24 7.89 -14.64 14.61
CA SER A 24 8.35 -16.04 14.51
C SER A 24 7.21 -17.08 14.52
N ASP A 25 6.24 -16.96 15.45
CA ASP A 25 5.16 -17.94 15.58
C ASP A 25 4.15 -17.85 14.42
N ILE A 26 4.03 -16.66 13.84
CA ILE A 26 3.18 -16.42 12.67
C ILE A 26 3.81 -17.05 11.42
N GLU A 27 5.13 -16.95 11.26
CA GLU A 27 5.84 -17.48 10.09
C GLU A 27 5.72 -18.99 9.95
N GLU A 28 5.80 -19.75 11.05
CA GLU A 28 5.61 -21.20 11.04
C GLU A 28 4.21 -21.60 10.56
N THR A 29 3.19 -20.92 11.11
CA THR A 29 1.79 -21.14 10.70
C THR A 29 1.59 -20.84 9.20
N VAL A 30 2.14 -19.72 8.73
CA VAL A 30 2.00 -19.32 7.33
C VAL A 30 2.72 -20.27 6.39
N ASN A 31 3.94 -20.71 6.73
CA ASN A 31 4.70 -21.69 5.94
C ASN A 31 3.93 -23.01 5.82
N THR A 32 3.37 -23.52 6.93
CA THR A 32 2.57 -24.74 6.91
C THR A 32 1.39 -24.64 5.93
N ILE A 33 0.64 -23.53 5.99
CA ILE A 33 -0.50 -23.30 5.10
C ILE A 33 -0.05 -23.17 3.63
N PHE A 34 1.09 -22.52 3.37
CA PHE A 34 1.64 -22.39 2.03
C PHE A 34 2.01 -23.75 1.43
N GLU A 35 2.71 -24.61 2.19
CA GLU A 35 3.09 -25.95 1.71
C GLU A 35 1.86 -26.84 1.46
N GLU A 36 0.85 -26.82 2.33
CA GLU A 36 -0.38 -27.58 2.13
C GLU A 36 -1.15 -27.08 0.88
N ILE A 37 -1.25 -25.77 0.66
CA ILE A 37 -1.94 -25.24 -0.53
C ILE A 37 -1.16 -25.55 -1.80
N LYS A 38 0.16 -25.51 -1.74
CA LYS A 38 1.03 -25.90 -2.86
C LYS A 38 0.84 -27.38 -3.25
N ALA A 39 0.63 -28.25 -2.26
CA ALA A 39 0.42 -29.68 -2.49
C ALA A 39 -1.02 -30.02 -2.92
N ASP A 40 -2.02 -29.49 -2.21
CA ASP A 40 -3.42 -29.94 -2.31
C ASP A 40 -4.36 -28.90 -2.98
N GLY A 41 -3.85 -27.71 -3.34
CA GLY A 41 -4.57 -26.68 -4.10
C GLY A 41 -5.92 -26.31 -3.49
N ASP A 42 -6.97 -26.38 -4.29
CA ASP A 42 -8.34 -25.99 -3.88
C ASP A 42 -8.85 -26.78 -2.67
N THR A 43 -8.38 -28.01 -2.46
CA THR A 43 -8.80 -28.83 -1.31
C THR A 43 -8.29 -28.22 -0.01
N ALA A 44 -7.02 -27.84 0.05
CA ALA A 44 -6.46 -27.17 1.22
C ALA A 44 -7.14 -25.81 1.45
N ILE A 45 -7.39 -25.01 0.39
CA ILE A 45 -8.12 -23.74 0.52
C ILE A 45 -9.50 -23.96 1.13
N ARG A 46 -10.27 -24.98 0.69
CA ARG A 46 -11.58 -25.31 1.28
C ARG A 46 -11.48 -25.62 2.76
N ASN A 47 -10.48 -26.42 3.15
CA ASN A 47 -10.27 -26.81 4.54
C ASN A 47 -9.97 -25.60 5.42
N TYR A 48 -9.11 -24.68 4.95
CA TYR A 48 -8.77 -23.47 5.68
C TYR A 48 -9.93 -22.45 5.71
N THR A 49 -10.69 -22.29 4.62
CA THR A 49 -11.91 -21.48 4.61
C THR A 49 -12.92 -22.02 5.62
N LYS A 50 -13.12 -23.35 5.68
CA LYS A 50 -13.99 -23.95 6.71
C LYS A 50 -13.44 -23.72 8.12
N LYS A 51 -12.11 -23.79 8.32
CA LYS A 51 -11.46 -23.61 9.63
C LYS A 51 -11.54 -22.18 10.13
N PHE A 52 -11.25 -21.18 9.26
CA PHE A 52 -11.12 -19.78 9.65
C PHE A 52 -12.41 -18.98 9.45
N ASP A 53 -13.06 -19.12 8.29
CA ASP A 53 -14.26 -18.38 7.94
C ASP A 53 -15.56 -19.10 8.36
N LYS A 54 -15.44 -20.37 8.90
CA LYS A 54 -16.56 -21.18 9.41
C LYS A 54 -17.62 -21.51 8.36
N ILE A 55 -17.25 -21.50 7.08
CA ILE A 55 -18.15 -21.77 5.95
C ILE A 55 -17.56 -22.82 5.01
N GLN A 56 -18.43 -23.66 4.45
CA GLN A 56 -18.08 -24.59 3.39
C GLN A 56 -18.68 -24.08 2.08
N LEU A 57 -17.82 -23.76 1.12
CA LEU A 57 -18.20 -23.25 -0.18
C LEU A 57 -18.11 -24.32 -1.25
N GLU A 58 -19.11 -24.38 -2.13
CA GLU A 58 -19.07 -25.20 -3.34
C GLU A 58 -18.16 -24.58 -4.39
N SER A 59 -18.26 -23.26 -4.58
CA SER A 59 -17.43 -22.46 -5.48
C SER A 59 -16.81 -21.29 -4.76
N PHE A 60 -15.53 -21.03 -5.04
CA PHE A 60 -14.87 -19.81 -4.58
C PHE A 60 -15.21 -18.61 -5.47
N LEU A 61 -15.48 -18.84 -6.76
CA LEU A 61 -15.76 -17.77 -7.71
C LEU A 61 -17.13 -17.16 -7.43
N VAL A 62 -17.19 -15.84 -7.39
CA VAL A 62 -18.44 -15.07 -7.36
C VAL A 62 -19.15 -15.19 -8.70
N SER A 63 -20.44 -15.54 -8.68
CA SER A 63 -21.22 -15.69 -9.91
C SER A 63 -21.68 -14.34 -10.49
N LYS A 64 -22.13 -14.37 -11.74
CA LYS A 64 -22.71 -13.18 -12.39
C LYS A 64 -23.97 -12.72 -11.71
N GLU A 65 -24.80 -13.67 -11.27
CA GLU A 65 -26.05 -13.41 -10.55
C GLU A 65 -25.80 -12.72 -9.22
N GLU A 66 -24.71 -13.10 -8.51
CA GLU A 66 -24.32 -12.41 -7.27
C GLU A 66 -23.88 -10.96 -7.53
N LEU A 67 -23.16 -10.70 -8.64
CA LEU A 67 -22.77 -9.36 -9.04
C LEU A 67 -23.97 -8.49 -9.44
N GLU A 68 -24.87 -9.03 -10.25
CA GLU A 68 -26.07 -8.32 -10.67
C GLU A 68 -26.96 -7.95 -9.48
N LYS A 69 -27.16 -8.90 -8.57
CA LYS A 69 -27.92 -8.68 -7.33
C LYS A 69 -27.27 -7.63 -6.45
N ALA A 70 -25.97 -7.69 -6.25
CA ALA A 70 -25.23 -6.71 -5.45
C ALA A 70 -25.47 -5.27 -5.93
N SER A 71 -25.52 -5.07 -7.24
CA SER A 71 -25.80 -3.75 -7.83
C SER A 71 -27.18 -3.19 -7.42
N THR A 72 -28.14 -4.04 -7.14
CA THR A 72 -29.49 -3.61 -6.70
C THR A 72 -29.61 -3.37 -5.20
N GLU A 73 -28.66 -3.91 -4.41
CA GLU A 73 -28.67 -3.81 -2.94
C GLU A 73 -27.90 -2.59 -2.41
N VAL A 74 -27.11 -1.89 -3.25
CA VAL A 74 -26.39 -0.67 -2.87
C VAL A 74 -27.27 0.55 -3.15
N SER A 75 -27.40 1.47 -2.17
CA SER A 75 -28.22 2.68 -2.36
C SER A 75 -27.66 3.62 -3.42
N GLU A 76 -28.52 4.40 -4.07
CA GLU A 76 -28.10 5.33 -5.11
C GLU A 76 -27.18 6.44 -4.58
N GLU A 77 -27.40 6.91 -3.35
CA GLU A 77 -26.54 7.88 -2.69
C GLU A 77 -25.11 7.34 -2.51
N LEU A 78 -24.98 6.08 -2.06
CA LEU A 78 -23.67 5.44 -1.91
C LEU A 78 -22.99 5.19 -3.26
N LYS A 79 -23.74 4.81 -4.29
CA LYS A 79 -23.21 4.67 -5.66
C LYS A 79 -22.68 6.00 -6.19
N GLN A 80 -23.38 7.11 -5.93
CA GLN A 80 -22.93 8.45 -6.32
C GLN A 80 -21.64 8.83 -5.59
N ALA A 81 -21.54 8.58 -4.28
CA ALA A 81 -20.32 8.82 -3.50
C ALA A 81 -19.13 7.98 -4.00
N ILE A 82 -19.34 6.68 -4.25
CA ILE A 82 -18.30 5.79 -4.82
C ILE A 82 -17.85 6.27 -6.21
N SER A 83 -18.80 6.73 -7.04
CA SER A 83 -18.52 7.24 -8.38
C SER A 83 -17.72 8.55 -8.35
N LEU A 84 -18.00 9.44 -7.40
CA LEU A 84 -17.24 10.66 -7.17
C LEU A 84 -15.81 10.33 -6.76
N ALA A 85 -15.62 9.47 -5.75
CA ALA A 85 -14.33 9.01 -5.29
C ALA A 85 -13.52 8.36 -6.43
N LYS A 86 -14.14 7.43 -7.17
CA LYS A 86 -13.53 6.79 -8.34
C LYS A 86 -13.02 7.81 -9.36
N LYS A 87 -13.84 8.82 -9.69
CA LYS A 87 -13.48 9.86 -10.66
C LYS A 87 -12.25 10.64 -10.22
N ASN A 88 -12.16 11.01 -8.94
CA ASN A 88 -11.02 11.75 -8.40
C ASN A 88 -9.74 10.88 -8.41
N ILE A 89 -9.85 9.62 -7.97
CA ILE A 89 -8.76 8.64 -7.98
C ILE A 89 -8.29 8.38 -9.43
N GLU A 90 -9.21 8.22 -10.39
CA GLU A 90 -8.87 8.06 -11.81
C GLU A 90 -8.11 9.27 -12.35
N ARG A 91 -8.57 10.48 -12.01
CA ARG A 91 -7.95 11.72 -12.46
C ARG A 91 -6.52 11.84 -11.93
N PHE A 92 -6.33 11.63 -10.64
CA PHE A 92 -5.01 11.74 -9.99
C PHE A 92 -4.03 10.68 -10.52
N HIS A 93 -4.45 9.40 -10.56
CA HIS A 93 -3.57 8.34 -11.04
C HIS A 93 -3.31 8.38 -12.55
N THR A 94 -4.25 8.92 -13.35
CA THR A 94 -4.01 9.15 -14.78
C THR A 94 -2.94 10.21 -15.01
N ALA A 95 -2.90 11.26 -14.18
CA ALA A 95 -1.88 12.30 -14.25
C ALA A 95 -0.46 11.80 -13.90
N GLN A 96 -0.33 10.63 -13.26
CA GLN A 96 0.97 10.01 -12.97
C GLN A 96 1.59 9.30 -14.18
N LYS A 97 0.91 9.22 -15.32
CA LYS A 97 1.51 8.68 -16.55
C LYS A 97 2.68 9.55 -16.98
N THR A 98 3.83 8.92 -17.16
CA THR A 98 5.06 9.58 -17.64
C THR A 98 5.27 9.31 -19.12
N GLU A 99 5.84 10.27 -19.80
CA GLU A 99 6.25 10.12 -21.18
C GLU A 99 7.43 9.14 -21.32
N LYS A 100 7.61 8.64 -22.54
CA LYS A 100 8.75 7.82 -22.90
C LYS A 100 10.04 8.62 -22.81
N VAL A 101 10.99 8.14 -22.02
CA VAL A 101 12.35 8.68 -22.03
C VAL A 101 13.11 8.03 -23.19
N ALA A 102 13.59 8.84 -24.14
CA ALA A 102 14.42 8.36 -25.25
C ALA A 102 15.59 9.33 -25.44
N LEU A 103 16.79 8.78 -25.53
CA LEU A 103 18.02 9.53 -25.66
C LEU A 103 19.00 8.82 -26.59
N GLU A 104 19.56 9.57 -27.52
CA GLU A 104 20.75 9.13 -28.24
C GLU A 104 21.97 9.43 -27.38
N THR A 105 22.57 8.39 -26.78
CA THR A 105 23.68 8.54 -25.83
C THR A 105 24.99 8.92 -26.52
N MET A 106 25.12 8.56 -27.78
CA MET A 106 26.12 9.03 -28.74
C MET A 106 25.61 8.76 -30.16
N PRO A 107 26.19 9.35 -31.19
CA PRO A 107 25.74 9.15 -32.58
C PRO A 107 25.52 7.66 -32.93
N GLY A 108 24.33 7.32 -33.36
CA GLY A 108 23.96 5.95 -33.72
C GLY A 108 23.65 5.00 -32.57
N VAL A 109 23.63 5.45 -31.31
CA VAL A 109 23.27 4.63 -30.11
C VAL A 109 22.03 5.23 -29.44
N LEU A 110 20.86 4.71 -29.77
CA LEU A 110 19.58 5.12 -29.22
C LEU A 110 19.17 4.21 -28.05
N CYS A 111 18.98 4.79 -26.88
CA CYS A 111 18.45 4.10 -25.69
C CYS A 111 17.11 4.70 -25.29
N TRP A 112 16.14 3.84 -24.91
CA TRP A 112 14.86 4.35 -24.37
C TRP A 112 14.28 3.44 -23.30
N GLN A 113 13.37 3.99 -22.52
CA GLN A 113 12.63 3.27 -21.50
C GLN A 113 11.12 3.39 -21.76
N GLU A 114 10.43 2.29 -21.64
CA GLU A 114 8.95 2.24 -21.69
C GLU A 114 8.41 1.55 -20.45
N LYS A 115 7.33 2.10 -19.90
CA LYS A 115 6.56 1.45 -18.85
C LYS A 115 5.57 0.46 -19.46
N LYS A 116 5.56 -0.76 -18.94
CA LYS A 116 4.67 -1.85 -19.38
C LYS A 116 3.86 -2.37 -18.18
N PRO A 117 2.56 -2.67 -18.33
CA PRO A 117 1.74 -3.18 -17.25
C PRO A 117 2.20 -4.56 -16.76
N ILE A 118 2.04 -4.80 -15.47
CA ILE A 118 2.05 -6.14 -14.90
C ILE A 118 0.77 -6.83 -15.37
N GLN A 119 0.90 -7.97 -16.06
CA GLN A 119 -0.24 -8.58 -16.77
C GLN A 119 -1.31 -9.14 -15.82
N LYS A 120 -0.89 -9.72 -14.69
CA LYS A 120 -1.74 -10.43 -13.73
C LYS A 120 -1.47 -9.91 -12.32
N VAL A 121 -2.46 -9.29 -11.71
CA VAL A 121 -2.38 -8.75 -10.37
C VAL A 121 -3.47 -9.32 -9.49
N GLY A 122 -3.13 -9.62 -8.24
CA GLY A 122 -4.05 -10.06 -7.20
C GLY A 122 -4.29 -8.93 -6.20
N LEU A 123 -5.55 -8.64 -5.95
CA LEU A 123 -5.98 -7.69 -4.94
C LEU A 123 -6.52 -8.47 -3.74
N TYR A 124 -6.06 -8.14 -2.56
CA TYR A 124 -6.58 -8.70 -1.33
C TYR A 124 -7.34 -7.62 -0.54
N ILE A 125 -8.59 -7.91 -0.22
CA ILE A 125 -9.41 -7.05 0.63
C ILE A 125 -9.74 -7.82 1.90
N PRO A 126 -9.33 -7.34 3.08
CA PRO A 126 -9.60 -8.05 4.32
C PRO A 126 -11.09 -8.09 4.63
N GLY A 127 -11.50 -9.15 5.29
CA GLY A 127 -12.79 -9.21 5.95
C GLY A 127 -12.72 -8.56 7.33
N GLY A 128 -13.84 -8.54 8.03
CA GLY A 128 -13.92 -8.02 9.38
C GLY A 128 -15.19 -7.24 9.62
N THR A 129 -15.14 -6.33 10.57
CA THR A 129 -16.32 -5.52 10.98
C THR A 129 -16.64 -4.36 10.03
N ALA A 130 -15.67 -3.99 9.15
CA ALA A 130 -15.87 -2.93 8.16
C ALA A 130 -15.65 -3.49 6.73
N PRO A 131 -16.58 -3.28 5.79
CA PRO A 131 -16.41 -3.64 4.40
C PRO A 131 -15.53 -2.59 3.69
N LEU A 132 -14.23 -2.86 3.58
CA LEU A 132 -13.23 -1.91 3.03
C LEU A 132 -13.32 -1.80 1.49
N PHE A 133 -14.48 -1.39 0.98
CA PHE A 133 -14.68 -1.21 -0.46
C PHE A 133 -13.87 -0.03 -1.04
N SER A 134 -13.49 0.96 -0.22
CA SER A 134 -12.58 2.05 -0.62
C SER A 134 -11.22 1.51 -1.09
N THR A 135 -10.69 0.49 -0.44
CA THR A 135 -9.43 -0.15 -0.86
C THR A 135 -9.50 -0.76 -2.26
N ILE A 136 -10.70 -1.18 -2.71
CA ILE A 136 -10.88 -1.64 -4.09
C ILE A 136 -10.68 -0.48 -5.08
N LEU A 137 -11.19 0.71 -4.77
CA LEU A 137 -10.95 1.91 -5.58
C LEU A 137 -9.44 2.19 -5.67
N MET A 138 -8.76 2.17 -4.53
CA MET A 138 -7.33 2.48 -4.44
C MET A 138 -6.43 1.50 -5.18
N LEU A 139 -6.85 0.25 -5.35
CA LEU A 139 -6.05 -0.79 -5.99
C LEU A 139 -6.50 -1.09 -7.43
N ALA A 140 -7.80 -1.25 -7.66
CA ALA A 140 -8.31 -1.66 -8.97
C ALA A 140 -8.30 -0.52 -10.00
N VAL A 141 -8.52 0.74 -9.58
CA VAL A 141 -8.49 1.89 -10.48
C VAL A 141 -7.09 2.09 -11.10
N PRO A 142 -6.00 2.22 -10.33
CA PRO A 142 -4.67 2.33 -10.93
C PRO A 142 -4.24 1.08 -11.69
N ALA A 143 -4.63 -0.14 -11.26
CA ALA A 143 -4.39 -1.37 -12.02
C ALA A 143 -5.03 -1.31 -13.42
N LYS A 144 -6.26 -0.82 -13.52
CA LYS A 144 -6.98 -0.63 -14.78
C LYS A 144 -6.33 0.44 -15.66
N ILE A 145 -5.94 1.58 -15.08
CA ILE A 145 -5.25 2.68 -15.79
C ILE A 145 -3.90 2.21 -16.34
N ALA A 146 -3.16 1.40 -15.58
CA ALA A 146 -1.90 0.81 -16.00
C ALA A 146 -2.06 -0.17 -17.18
N GLY A 147 -3.25 -0.76 -17.35
CA GLY A 147 -3.54 -1.74 -18.41
C GLY A 147 -3.26 -3.19 -17.99
N CYS A 148 -3.36 -3.52 -16.70
CA CYS A 148 -3.32 -4.90 -16.23
C CYS A 148 -4.45 -5.70 -16.89
N LYS A 149 -4.14 -6.89 -17.43
CA LYS A 149 -5.12 -7.70 -18.18
C LYS A 149 -6.00 -8.53 -17.25
N GLU A 150 -5.41 -9.11 -16.22
CA GLU A 150 -6.09 -9.91 -15.20
C GLU A 150 -5.95 -9.19 -13.86
N ILE A 151 -7.07 -8.74 -13.31
CA ILE A 151 -7.18 -8.12 -12.00
C ILE A 151 -8.11 -9.00 -11.19
N ILE A 152 -7.56 -9.88 -10.38
CA ILE A 152 -8.36 -10.76 -9.51
C ILE A 152 -8.45 -10.19 -8.11
N LEU A 153 -9.57 -10.42 -7.44
CA LEU A 153 -9.81 -9.97 -6.08
C LEU A 153 -10.15 -11.17 -5.20
N CYS A 154 -9.45 -11.29 -4.07
CA CYS A 154 -9.77 -12.24 -3.01
C CYS A 154 -10.23 -11.47 -1.78
N THR A 155 -11.38 -11.90 -1.21
CA THR A 155 -11.92 -11.35 0.03
C THR A 155 -12.70 -12.45 0.76
N PRO A 156 -12.65 -12.53 2.11
CA PRO A 156 -13.37 -13.57 2.83
C PRO A 156 -14.88 -13.36 2.72
N PRO A 157 -15.65 -14.44 2.60
CA PRO A 157 -17.12 -14.39 2.70
C PRO A 157 -17.56 -14.25 4.16
N ASP A 158 -18.81 -13.86 4.34
CA ASP A 158 -19.51 -13.95 5.61
C ASP A 158 -19.86 -15.42 5.96
N GLN A 159 -20.45 -15.63 7.13
CA GLN A 159 -20.88 -16.96 7.59
C GLN A 159 -22.00 -17.59 6.73
N LYS A 160 -22.61 -16.84 5.82
CA LYS A 160 -23.59 -17.32 4.84
C LYS A 160 -22.99 -17.54 3.45
N GLY A 161 -21.66 -17.43 3.31
CA GLY A 161 -20.95 -17.60 2.06
C GLY A 161 -21.11 -16.42 1.08
N LYS A 162 -21.49 -15.25 1.57
CA LYS A 162 -21.72 -14.06 0.76
C LYS A 162 -20.65 -13.00 0.99
N ILE A 163 -20.39 -12.22 -0.03
CA ILE A 163 -19.58 -11.00 0.06
C ILE A 163 -20.52 -9.80 0.18
N ASN A 164 -20.06 -8.79 0.92
CA ASN A 164 -20.82 -7.54 1.07
C ASN A 164 -21.15 -6.95 -0.31
N PRO A 165 -22.41 -6.55 -0.57
CA PRO A 165 -22.84 -6.02 -1.86
C PRO A 165 -22.03 -4.82 -2.34
N THR A 166 -21.61 -3.93 -1.43
CA THR A 166 -20.82 -2.75 -1.78
C THR A 166 -19.44 -3.13 -2.30
N ILE A 167 -18.81 -4.19 -1.74
CA ILE A 167 -17.53 -4.74 -2.25
C ILE A 167 -17.72 -5.25 -3.68
N LEU A 168 -18.77 -6.03 -3.95
CA LEU A 168 -19.04 -6.59 -5.27
C LEU A 168 -19.34 -5.48 -6.29
N TYR A 169 -20.20 -4.53 -5.94
CA TYR A 169 -20.52 -3.37 -6.78
C TYR A 169 -19.26 -2.57 -7.14
N THR A 170 -18.45 -2.23 -6.13
CA THR A 170 -17.24 -1.42 -6.34
C THR A 170 -16.21 -2.18 -7.20
N ALA A 171 -16.03 -3.47 -6.97
CA ALA A 171 -15.12 -4.30 -7.78
C ALA A 171 -15.55 -4.36 -9.24
N GLN A 172 -16.85 -4.53 -9.52
CA GLN A 172 -17.41 -4.51 -10.87
C GLN A 172 -17.21 -3.14 -11.53
N LEU A 173 -17.53 -2.05 -10.80
CA LEU A 173 -17.38 -0.67 -11.26
C LEU A 173 -15.91 -0.34 -11.64
N CYS A 174 -14.93 -0.91 -10.92
CA CYS A 174 -13.51 -0.68 -11.14
C CYS A 174 -12.88 -1.63 -12.18
N GLY A 175 -13.64 -2.60 -12.71
CA GLY A 175 -13.19 -3.51 -13.76
C GLY A 175 -12.32 -4.66 -13.24
N VAL A 176 -12.54 -5.11 -12.00
CA VAL A 176 -12.00 -6.38 -11.50
C VAL A 176 -12.51 -7.51 -12.37
N THR A 177 -11.61 -8.40 -12.80
CA THR A 177 -11.94 -9.44 -13.79
C THR A 177 -12.59 -10.68 -13.17
N GLN A 178 -12.17 -11.04 -11.96
CA GLN A 178 -12.69 -12.19 -11.20
C GLN A 178 -12.63 -11.90 -9.70
N ILE A 179 -13.62 -12.35 -8.96
CA ILE A 179 -13.72 -12.17 -7.50
C ILE A 179 -13.84 -13.55 -6.83
N PHE A 180 -13.02 -13.80 -5.83
CA PHE A 180 -12.97 -15.07 -5.10
C PHE A 180 -13.33 -14.88 -3.62
N LYS A 181 -14.20 -15.75 -3.12
CA LYS A 181 -14.67 -15.81 -1.71
C LYS A 181 -13.65 -16.52 -0.84
N VAL A 182 -12.43 -16.01 -0.78
CA VAL A 182 -11.33 -16.58 -0.02
C VAL A 182 -10.58 -15.47 0.69
N GLY A 183 -10.39 -15.61 2.01
CA GLY A 183 -9.68 -14.65 2.84
C GLY A 183 -8.35 -15.17 3.37
N GLY A 184 -7.65 -14.38 4.17
CA GLY A 184 -6.51 -14.80 4.95
C GLY A 184 -5.28 -15.32 4.19
N ILE A 185 -4.48 -16.12 4.87
CA ILE A 185 -3.26 -16.71 4.33
C ILE A 185 -3.55 -17.55 3.08
N GLN A 186 -4.68 -18.28 3.08
CA GLN A 186 -5.04 -19.17 1.98
C GLN A 186 -5.37 -18.42 0.70
N ALA A 187 -5.85 -17.18 0.78
CA ALA A 187 -6.04 -16.33 -0.39
C ALA A 187 -4.68 -15.93 -1.01
N ILE A 188 -3.74 -15.51 -0.17
CA ILE A 188 -2.39 -15.12 -0.61
C ILE A 188 -1.66 -16.32 -1.23
N ALA A 189 -1.70 -17.49 -0.57
CA ALA A 189 -1.09 -18.72 -1.09
C ALA A 189 -1.76 -19.17 -2.41
N GLY A 190 -3.10 -19.11 -2.50
CA GLY A 190 -3.84 -19.42 -3.72
C GLY A 190 -3.42 -18.54 -4.90
N MET A 191 -3.29 -17.23 -4.69
CA MET A 191 -2.79 -16.29 -5.71
C MET A 191 -1.30 -16.51 -6.04
N THR A 192 -0.52 -16.99 -5.07
CA THR A 192 0.92 -17.23 -5.23
C THR A 192 1.20 -18.45 -6.13
N PHE A 193 0.56 -19.55 -5.87
CA PHE A 193 0.82 -20.79 -6.60
C PHE A 193 -0.05 -20.95 -7.84
N GLY A 194 -1.26 -20.40 -7.80
CA GLY A 194 -2.34 -20.75 -8.69
C GLY A 194 -2.93 -22.10 -8.31
N THR A 195 -4.23 -22.25 -8.46
CA THR A 195 -4.97 -23.49 -8.26
C THR A 195 -5.93 -23.71 -9.42
N ASN A 196 -6.76 -24.75 -9.39
CA ASN A 196 -7.77 -24.93 -10.45
C ASN A 196 -8.80 -23.78 -10.43
N ALA A 197 -9.14 -23.24 -9.25
CA ALA A 197 -10.11 -22.17 -9.12
C ALA A 197 -9.47 -20.76 -9.20
N ILE A 198 -8.32 -20.54 -8.53
CA ILE A 198 -7.70 -19.22 -8.38
C ILE A 198 -6.49 -19.11 -9.29
N PRO A 199 -6.47 -18.17 -10.25
CA PRO A 199 -5.32 -17.96 -11.13
C PRO A 199 -4.06 -17.50 -10.37
N LYS A 200 -2.89 -17.98 -10.78
CA LYS A 200 -1.61 -17.44 -10.32
C LYS A 200 -1.44 -16.00 -10.81
N VAL A 201 -0.94 -15.12 -9.92
CA VAL A 201 -0.62 -13.73 -10.24
C VAL A 201 0.88 -13.45 -10.19
N TYR A 202 1.28 -12.29 -10.70
CA TYR A 202 2.68 -11.86 -10.69
C TYR A 202 2.98 -10.88 -9.56
N LYS A 203 1.96 -10.17 -9.06
CA LYS A 203 2.08 -9.25 -7.93
C LYS A 203 0.79 -9.22 -7.13
N ILE A 204 0.92 -9.19 -5.80
CA ILE A 204 -0.20 -9.14 -4.85
C ILE A 204 -0.20 -7.78 -4.17
N PHE A 205 -1.38 -7.18 -4.06
CA PHE A 205 -1.64 -5.90 -3.43
C PHE A 205 -2.72 -6.03 -2.37
N GLY A 206 -2.67 -5.16 -1.39
CA GLY A 206 -3.74 -4.98 -0.42
C GLY A 206 -3.27 -5.08 1.04
N PRO A 207 -4.00 -4.37 1.92
CA PRO A 207 -3.77 -4.40 3.36
C PRO A 207 -4.21 -5.74 3.96
N GLY A 208 -3.76 -6.03 5.16
CA GLY A 208 -4.18 -7.21 5.90
C GLY A 208 -3.62 -7.21 7.30
N ASN A 209 -4.11 -8.12 8.13
CA ASN A 209 -3.56 -8.35 9.45
C ASN A 209 -2.13 -8.94 9.36
N GLN A 210 -1.48 -9.12 10.51
CA GLN A 210 -0.11 -9.64 10.58
C GLN A 210 0.08 -10.98 9.83
N TYR A 211 -0.91 -11.88 9.84
CA TYR A 211 -0.85 -13.15 9.11
C TYR A 211 -0.82 -12.94 7.60
N VAL A 212 -1.63 -12.03 7.08
CA VAL A 212 -1.66 -11.68 5.65
C VAL A 212 -0.35 -10.97 5.26
N THR A 213 0.17 -10.11 6.11
CA THR A 213 1.45 -9.43 5.90
C THR A 213 2.60 -10.43 5.78
N VAL A 214 2.72 -11.37 6.71
CA VAL A 214 3.73 -12.44 6.65
C VAL A 214 3.51 -13.33 5.43
N ALA A 215 2.26 -13.65 5.09
CA ALA A 215 1.94 -14.43 3.89
C ALA A 215 2.40 -13.71 2.61
N LYS A 216 2.20 -12.39 2.49
CA LYS A 216 2.72 -11.59 1.37
C LYS A 216 4.24 -11.64 1.30
N GLN A 217 4.95 -11.49 2.43
CA GLN A 217 6.41 -11.59 2.48
C GLN A 217 6.89 -13.00 2.04
N ILE A 218 6.22 -14.06 2.49
CA ILE A 218 6.53 -15.43 2.08
C ILE A 218 6.27 -15.66 0.59
N ALA A 219 5.23 -15.05 0.00
CA ALA A 219 4.93 -15.14 -1.43
C ALA A 219 6.13 -14.70 -2.30
N THR A 220 6.97 -13.79 -1.82
CA THR A 220 8.18 -13.36 -2.54
C THR A 220 9.20 -14.48 -2.70
N LYS A 221 9.29 -15.41 -1.76
CA LYS A 221 10.16 -16.61 -1.84
C LYS A 221 9.77 -17.53 -3.02
N TYR A 222 8.51 -17.42 -3.48
CA TYR A 222 7.95 -18.19 -4.61
C TYR A 222 7.83 -17.37 -5.90
N GLY A 223 8.50 -16.21 -5.95
CA GLY A 223 8.60 -15.39 -7.16
C GLY A 223 7.38 -14.53 -7.47
N VAL A 224 6.52 -14.27 -6.48
CA VAL A 224 5.40 -13.33 -6.61
C VAL A 224 5.76 -12.03 -5.88
N ALA A 225 5.74 -10.91 -6.59
CA ALA A 225 6.01 -9.61 -5.99
C ALA A 225 4.85 -9.16 -5.08
N ILE A 226 5.13 -8.22 -4.19
CA ILE A 226 4.10 -7.58 -3.35
C ILE A 226 4.17 -6.06 -3.50
N ASP A 227 3.12 -5.36 -3.08
CA ASP A 227 3.10 -3.91 -2.99
C ASP A 227 4.19 -3.40 -2.02
N MET A 228 4.03 -3.72 -0.74
CA MET A 228 4.97 -3.37 0.33
C MET A 228 4.75 -4.27 1.54
N PRO A 229 5.72 -4.40 2.46
CA PRO A 229 5.46 -4.87 3.81
C PRO A 229 4.52 -3.89 4.51
N ALA A 230 3.64 -4.39 5.37
CA ALA A 230 2.71 -3.59 6.14
C ALA A 230 2.74 -3.99 7.62
N GLY A 231 2.36 -3.08 8.46
CA GLY A 231 2.15 -3.27 9.90
C GLY A 231 0.82 -2.65 10.32
N PRO A 232 0.63 -2.37 11.60
CA PRO A 232 -0.51 -1.61 12.09
C PRO A 232 -0.59 -0.21 11.48
N SER A 233 -1.79 0.33 11.39
CA SER A 233 -2.04 1.67 10.86
C SER A 233 -1.51 2.77 11.78
N GLU A 234 -1.02 3.85 11.19
CA GLU A 234 -0.30 4.91 11.89
C GLU A 234 -0.72 6.29 11.39
N LEU A 235 -0.83 7.23 12.33
CA LEU A 235 -1.00 8.65 12.03
C LEU A 235 -0.07 9.49 12.88
N LEU A 236 0.64 10.44 12.28
CA LEU A 236 1.32 11.50 13.00
C LEU A 236 0.75 12.86 12.60
N VAL A 237 0.41 13.68 13.57
CA VAL A 237 0.02 15.07 13.37
C VAL A 237 1.11 15.98 13.94
N VAL A 238 1.56 16.97 13.16
CA VAL A 238 2.28 18.11 13.71
C VAL A 238 1.33 19.31 13.76
N ALA A 239 1.29 19.99 14.90
CA ALA A 239 0.35 21.08 15.10
C ALA A 239 0.90 22.16 16.05
N ASP A 240 0.56 23.42 15.80
CA ASP A 240 0.85 24.58 16.66
C ASP A 240 -0.44 25.27 17.13
N ASP A 241 -0.35 26.45 17.74
CA ASP A 241 -1.51 27.19 18.25
C ASP A 241 -2.51 27.63 17.15
N SER A 242 -2.17 27.56 15.87
CA SER A 242 -3.09 27.84 14.75
C SER A 242 -4.07 26.68 14.48
N ALA A 243 -3.75 25.47 14.98
CA ALA A 243 -4.54 24.27 14.77
C ALA A 243 -5.84 24.25 15.59
N ASN A 244 -6.89 23.69 15.01
CA ASN A 244 -8.13 23.41 15.71
C ASN A 244 -8.01 22.10 16.51
N ALA A 245 -7.99 22.19 17.84
CA ALA A 245 -7.83 21.03 18.71
C ALA A 245 -8.90 19.94 18.50
N ALA A 246 -10.14 20.29 18.19
CA ALA A 246 -11.20 19.33 17.93
C ALA A 246 -10.98 18.57 16.61
N PHE A 247 -10.43 19.23 15.59
CA PHE A 247 -10.11 18.59 14.31
C PHE A 247 -8.92 17.63 14.49
N VAL A 248 -7.84 18.07 15.14
CA VAL A 248 -6.68 17.23 15.44
C VAL A 248 -7.10 15.98 16.23
N ALA A 249 -7.94 16.15 17.25
CA ALA A 249 -8.45 15.03 18.03
C ALA A 249 -9.27 14.05 17.19
N SER A 250 -10.12 14.56 16.28
CA SER A 250 -10.92 13.71 15.40
C SER A 250 -10.04 12.91 14.41
N ASP A 251 -8.97 13.50 13.88
CA ASP A 251 -8.04 12.81 12.99
C ASP A 251 -7.24 11.73 13.75
N LEU A 252 -6.77 12.00 14.96
CA LEU A 252 -6.12 10.99 15.78
C LEU A 252 -7.06 9.82 16.12
N LEU A 253 -8.34 10.10 16.35
CA LEU A 253 -9.35 9.08 16.64
C LEU A 253 -9.78 8.29 15.39
N SER A 254 -9.82 8.91 14.19
CA SER A 254 -10.12 8.19 12.95
C SER A 254 -9.13 7.06 12.70
N GLN A 255 -7.84 7.28 12.96
CA GLN A 255 -6.84 6.25 12.85
C GLN A 255 -6.84 5.26 14.02
N ALA A 256 -7.11 5.73 15.24
CA ALA A 256 -7.15 4.87 16.43
C ALA A 256 -8.28 3.81 16.37
N GLU A 257 -9.38 4.09 15.66
CA GLU A 257 -10.47 3.11 15.53
C GLU A 257 -10.20 1.97 14.53
N HIS A 258 -9.11 2.01 13.75
CA HIS A 258 -8.76 0.96 12.78
C HIS A 258 -8.41 -0.37 13.47
N GLY A 259 -7.60 -0.33 14.55
CA GLY A 259 -7.16 -1.53 15.25
C GLY A 259 -6.59 -1.23 16.63
N ILE A 260 -6.59 -2.22 17.52
CA ILE A 260 -6.05 -2.11 18.88
C ILE A 260 -4.53 -1.87 18.89
N ASP A 261 -3.86 -2.18 17.80
CA ASP A 261 -2.44 -2.04 17.53
C ASP A 261 -2.10 -0.79 16.71
N SER A 262 -3.09 0.02 16.34
CA SER A 262 -2.87 1.35 15.73
C SER A 262 -2.09 2.27 16.68
N GLN A 263 -1.24 3.12 16.10
CA GLN A 263 -0.50 4.12 16.86
C GLN A 263 -0.73 5.51 16.29
N VAL A 264 -1.13 6.47 17.16
CA VAL A 264 -1.27 7.87 16.77
C VAL A 264 -0.35 8.75 17.60
N ILE A 265 0.28 9.73 16.96
CA ILE A 265 1.23 10.64 17.59
C ILE A 265 0.85 12.07 17.26
N LEU A 266 0.81 12.92 18.27
CA LEU A 266 0.77 14.37 18.11
C LEU A 266 2.11 14.97 18.53
N VAL A 267 2.74 15.73 17.63
CA VAL A 267 3.94 16.52 17.89
C VAL A 267 3.54 17.98 17.89
N SER A 268 3.90 18.72 18.92
CA SER A 268 3.56 20.15 19.01
C SER A 268 4.61 20.93 19.76
N THR A 269 4.82 22.19 19.37
CA THR A 269 5.58 23.18 20.15
C THR A 269 4.71 23.89 21.18
N SER A 270 3.38 23.69 21.17
CA SER A 270 2.41 24.29 22.09
C SER A 270 1.90 23.31 23.13
N GLU A 271 2.28 23.51 24.39
CA GLU A 271 1.74 22.74 25.50
C GLU A 271 0.22 22.98 25.66
N LYS A 272 -0.25 24.19 25.38
CA LYS A 272 -1.66 24.55 25.45
C LYS A 272 -2.47 23.71 24.46
N LEU A 273 -2.00 23.61 23.20
CA LEU A 273 -2.66 22.79 22.19
C LEU A 273 -2.67 21.32 22.58
N LEU A 274 -1.55 20.76 23.05
CA LEU A 274 -1.49 19.36 23.50
C LEU A 274 -2.55 19.05 24.57
N ASN A 275 -2.72 19.97 25.55
CA ASN A 275 -3.72 19.80 26.62
C ASN A 275 -5.15 19.91 26.07
N SER A 276 -5.41 20.82 25.13
CA SER A 276 -6.72 20.96 24.48
C SER A 276 -7.07 19.74 23.64
N VAL A 277 -6.11 19.19 22.88
CA VAL A 277 -6.33 17.97 22.08
C VAL A 277 -6.55 16.75 22.99
N ALA A 278 -5.83 16.64 24.10
CA ALA A 278 -6.05 15.57 25.07
C ALA A 278 -7.47 15.57 25.63
N ALA A 279 -7.99 16.76 26.01
CA ALA A 279 -9.36 16.92 26.48
C ALA A 279 -10.40 16.59 25.39
N GLU A 280 -10.15 17.00 24.15
CA GLU A 280 -11.02 16.68 23.01
C GLU A 280 -11.04 15.17 22.70
N ILE A 281 -9.91 14.47 22.78
CA ILE A 281 -9.87 13.02 22.63
C ILE A 281 -10.75 12.33 23.69
N GLU A 282 -10.61 12.72 24.97
CA GLU A 282 -11.42 12.17 26.06
C GLU A 282 -12.92 12.41 25.87
N ASN A 283 -13.30 13.54 25.30
CA ASN A 283 -14.68 13.89 25.00
C ASN A 283 -15.21 13.09 23.78
N GLN A 284 -14.50 13.15 22.65
CA GLN A 284 -14.99 12.60 21.37
C GLN A 284 -15.03 11.07 21.38
N ILE A 285 -14.08 10.39 22.05
CA ILE A 285 -14.02 8.92 22.11
C ILE A 285 -15.29 8.30 22.75
N GLN A 286 -16.01 9.07 23.59
CA GLN A 286 -17.22 8.58 24.25
C GLN A 286 -18.36 8.26 23.26
N SER A 287 -18.40 8.94 22.14
CA SER A 287 -19.44 8.80 21.13
C SER A 287 -19.12 7.79 20.01
N LEU A 288 -17.90 7.25 20.00
CA LEU A 288 -17.45 6.35 18.92
C LEU A 288 -18.09 4.96 19.05
N PRO A 289 -18.70 4.41 17.99
CA PRO A 289 -19.19 3.02 17.98
C PRO A 289 -18.08 1.98 18.27
N ARG A 290 -16.83 2.28 17.86
CA ARG A 290 -15.64 1.42 18.06
C ARG A 290 -14.78 1.87 19.25
N LYS A 291 -15.39 2.53 20.26
CA LYS A 291 -14.72 3.08 21.43
C LYS A 291 -13.70 2.11 22.05
N ALA A 292 -14.07 0.86 22.30
CA ALA A 292 -13.19 -0.13 22.96
C ALA A 292 -11.91 -0.43 22.16
N ILE A 293 -11.93 -0.27 20.83
CA ILE A 293 -10.75 -0.43 19.97
C ILE A 293 -9.90 0.84 20.07
N ALA A 294 -10.53 2.01 19.89
CA ALA A 294 -9.85 3.30 19.95
C ALA A 294 -9.17 3.53 21.33
N GLU A 295 -9.81 3.17 22.45
CA GLU A 295 -9.22 3.28 23.80
C GLU A 295 -7.90 2.52 23.89
N LYS A 296 -7.83 1.29 23.38
CA LYS A 296 -6.60 0.49 23.40
C LYS A 296 -5.51 1.05 22.48
N ALA A 297 -5.86 1.55 21.31
CA ALA A 297 -4.92 2.22 20.43
C ALA A 297 -4.34 3.50 21.06
N ILE A 298 -5.18 4.27 21.75
CA ILE A 298 -4.78 5.49 22.50
C ILE A 298 -3.80 5.18 23.64
N GLU A 299 -3.86 4.01 24.27
CA GLU A 299 -2.87 3.59 25.28
C GLU A 299 -1.46 3.50 24.71
N ASN A 300 -1.31 3.08 23.45
CA ASN A 300 -0.04 2.98 22.72
C ASN A 300 0.42 4.30 22.07
N SER A 301 -0.37 5.35 22.20
CA SER A 301 -0.24 6.60 21.46
C SER A 301 0.38 7.73 22.33
N LYS A 302 0.92 8.76 21.67
CA LYS A 302 1.76 9.75 22.33
C LYS A 302 1.38 11.18 21.98
N LEU A 303 1.52 12.08 22.98
CA LEU A 303 1.49 13.53 22.84
C LEU A 303 2.91 14.04 23.15
N ILE A 304 3.60 14.58 22.16
CA ILE A 304 5.01 14.97 22.27
C ILE A 304 5.12 16.49 22.22
N LEU A 305 5.55 17.10 23.33
CA LEU A 305 5.94 18.50 23.35
C LEU A 305 7.41 18.61 22.93
N ILE A 306 7.67 19.40 21.90
CA ILE A 306 9.00 19.63 21.34
C ILE A 306 9.36 21.12 21.40
N ASP A 307 10.63 21.46 21.36
CA ASP A 307 11.13 22.82 21.61
C ASP A 307 11.12 23.72 20.37
N ASN A 308 11.25 23.15 19.16
CA ASN A 308 11.28 23.90 17.91
C ASN A 308 10.90 23.03 16.71
N ASP A 309 10.69 23.67 15.55
CA ASP A 309 10.27 23.03 14.31
C ASP A 309 11.36 22.11 13.71
N GLU A 310 12.64 22.45 13.89
CA GLU A 310 13.77 21.65 13.39
C GLU A 310 13.81 20.29 14.10
N ASN A 311 13.66 20.26 15.42
CA ASN A 311 13.57 19.01 16.17
C ASN A 311 12.27 18.26 15.88
N ALA A 312 11.17 18.97 15.62
CA ALA A 312 9.90 18.37 15.24
C ALA A 312 10.02 17.61 13.91
N ILE A 313 10.55 18.26 12.86
CA ILE A 313 10.69 17.62 11.55
C ILE A 313 11.70 16.48 11.56
N ASP A 314 12.80 16.60 12.33
CA ASP A 314 13.75 15.49 12.53
C ASP A 314 13.08 14.27 13.17
N LEU A 315 12.26 14.47 14.21
CA LEU A 315 11.53 13.40 14.86
C LEU A 315 10.48 12.76 13.94
N ILE A 316 9.77 13.57 13.14
CA ILE A 316 8.80 13.10 12.14
C ILE A 316 9.48 12.23 11.08
N ASN A 317 10.60 12.71 10.52
CA ASN A 317 11.38 11.95 9.52
C ASN A 317 11.98 10.66 10.13
N GLU A 318 12.36 10.68 11.43
CA GLU A 318 12.82 9.47 12.13
C GLU A 318 11.68 8.49 12.34
N TYR A 319 10.47 8.96 12.63
CA TYR A 319 9.29 8.09 12.70
C TYR A 319 8.92 7.53 11.34
N GLY A 320 8.88 8.35 10.28
CA GLY A 320 8.45 7.94 8.94
C GLY A 320 7.00 7.46 8.95
N PRO A 321 6.02 8.34 9.22
CA PRO A 321 4.61 7.98 9.41
C PRO A 321 3.97 7.48 8.13
N GLU A 322 2.98 6.60 8.26
CA GLU A 322 2.06 6.22 7.17
C GLU A 322 1.26 7.43 6.70
N HIS A 323 0.47 8.02 7.61
CA HIS A 323 -0.26 9.26 7.41
C HIS A 323 0.41 10.38 8.20
N TYR A 324 0.58 11.52 7.57
CA TYR A 324 1.20 12.69 8.18
C TYR A 324 0.35 13.94 7.94
N ILE A 325 -0.19 14.51 9.01
CA ILE A 325 -0.99 15.75 8.96
C ILE A 325 -0.16 16.92 9.46
N VAL A 326 -0.15 18.01 8.69
CA VAL A 326 0.55 19.26 8.97
C VAL A 326 -0.48 20.36 9.27
N CYS A 327 -0.67 20.71 10.54
CA CYS A 327 -1.59 21.73 11.02
C CYS A 327 -0.83 22.84 11.77
N VAL A 328 0.02 23.57 11.07
CA VAL A 328 0.86 24.65 11.61
C VAL A 328 0.74 25.90 10.76
N GLU A 329 1.13 27.06 11.30
CA GLU A 329 1.16 28.32 10.55
C GLU A 329 2.22 28.32 9.44
N ASN A 330 3.39 27.74 9.70
CA ASN A 330 4.49 27.63 8.72
C ASN A 330 4.48 26.26 8.02
N GLU A 331 3.45 25.97 7.24
CA GLU A 331 3.29 24.71 6.49
C GLU A 331 4.47 24.45 5.53
N GLU A 332 4.97 25.49 4.85
CA GLU A 332 6.02 25.40 3.83
C GLU A 332 7.30 24.78 4.40
N PHE A 333 7.71 25.17 5.61
CA PHE A 333 8.88 24.58 6.28
C PHE A 333 8.76 23.05 6.38
N TYR A 334 7.58 22.54 6.81
CA TYR A 334 7.36 21.11 6.95
C TYR A 334 7.26 20.40 5.61
N ILE A 335 6.64 21.04 4.60
CA ILE A 335 6.54 20.49 3.24
C ILE A 335 7.93 20.28 2.63
N GLU A 336 8.80 21.32 2.69
CA GLU A 336 10.13 21.29 2.11
C GLU A 336 11.09 20.32 2.82
N ASN A 337 10.93 20.13 4.13
CA ASN A 337 11.82 19.31 4.94
C ASN A 337 11.30 17.90 5.24
N THR A 338 10.09 17.53 4.76
CA THR A 338 9.58 16.16 4.86
C THR A 338 10.31 15.25 3.88
N VAL A 339 10.96 14.22 4.41
CA VAL A 339 11.69 13.21 3.63
C VAL A 339 10.99 11.85 3.69
N ASN A 340 10.38 11.52 4.82
CA ASN A 340 9.83 10.21 5.10
C ASN A 340 8.36 10.31 5.56
N ALA A 341 7.43 10.05 4.64
CA ALA A 341 6.01 9.87 4.95
C ALA A 341 5.33 9.05 3.85
N GLY A 342 4.29 8.32 4.18
CA GLY A 342 3.47 7.60 3.20
C GLY A 342 2.56 8.56 2.41
N SER A 343 1.83 9.42 3.11
CA SER A 343 1.01 10.51 2.55
C SER A 343 1.00 11.71 3.48
N VAL A 344 1.00 12.92 2.92
CA VAL A 344 1.02 14.19 3.67
C VAL A 344 -0.28 14.97 3.44
N PHE A 345 -0.90 15.42 4.51
CA PHE A 345 -2.16 16.16 4.54
C PHE A 345 -1.89 17.55 5.12
N ILE A 346 -2.25 18.61 4.41
CA ILE A 346 -1.81 19.96 4.73
C ILE A 346 -2.99 20.85 5.09
N GLY A 347 -2.91 21.47 6.26
CA GLY A 347 -3.87 22.43 6.78
C GLY A 347 -5.05 21.82 7.54
N ASN A 348 -5.73 22.66 8.30
CA ASN A 348 -6.84 22.27 9.20
C ASN A 348 -8.05 21.64 8.49
N TYR A 349 -8.20 21.81 7.17
CA TYR A 349 -9.34 21.29 6.41
C TYR A 349 -9.00 20.04 5.58
N THR A 350 -7.85 19.44 5.82
CA THR A 350 -7.39 18.24 5.09
C THR A 350 -7.30 17.05 6.03
N PRO A 351 -8.43 16.45 6.44
CA PRO A 351 -8.41 15.29 7.32
C PRO A 351 -7.85 14.06 6.58
N GLU A 352 -7.30 13.10 7.33
CA GLU A 352 -6.88 11.80 6.83
C GLU A 352 -7.98 11.13 5.97
N SER A 353 -9.22 11.19 6.46
CA SER A 353 -10.38 10.62 5.76
C SER A 353 -10.58 11.15 4.33
N ALA A 354 -10.09 12.36 3.99
CA ALA A 354 -10.16 12.85 2.63
C ALA A 354 -9.29 12.00 1.69
N GLY A 355 -8.08 11.65 2.09
CA GLY A 355 -7.19 10.76 1.35
C GLY A 355 -7.71 9.33 1.30
N ASP A 356 -8.29 8.86 2.39
CA ASP A 356 -8.82 7.51 2.51
C ASP A 356 -9.99 7.22 1.60
N TYR A 357 -10.79 8.25 1.28
CA TYR A 357 -12.02 8.01 0.54
C TYR A 357 -12.11 8.72 -0.80
N ALA A 358 -11.81 10.04 -0.88
CA ALA A 358 -12.35 10.82 -1.98
C ALA A 358 -11.44 11.88 -2.61
N SER A 359 -10.32 12.28 -1.99
CA SER A 359 -9.45 13.34 -2.53
C SER A 359 -8.78 12.94 -3.86
N GLY A 360 -8.47 11.67 -4.02
CA GLY A 360 -7.86 11.12 -5.24
C GLY A 360 -6.48 10.48 -5.03
N THR A 361 -5.82 10.72 -3.90
CA THR A 361 -4.60 10.03 -3.50
C THR A 361 -4.88 8.57 -3.13
N ASN A 362 -3.86 7.81 -2.73
CA ASN A 362 -4.01 6.39 -2.41
C ASN A 362 -3.75 6.16 -0.92
N HIS A 363 -4.63 5.41 -0.27
CA HIS A 363 -4.50 5.09 1.14
C HIS A 363 -3.77 3.76 1.42
N THR A 364 -3.35 3.04 0.39
CA THR A 364 -2.51 1.85 0.59
C THR A 364 -1.07 2.32 0.72
N LEU A 365 -0.67 2.57 1.94
CA LEU A 365 0.56 3.27 2.31
C LEU A 365 1.51 2.34 3.09
N PRO A 366 2.82 2.62 3.08
CA PRO A 366 3.77 1.90 3.90
C PRO A 366 3.63 2.29 5.37
N THR A 367 3.41 1.30 6.23
CA THR A 367 3.33 1.43 7.69
C THR A 367 4.64 0.99 8.33
N ASN A 368 4.72 1.02 9.67
CA ASN A 368 5.85 0.50 10.45
C ASN A 368 7.22 1.11 10.05
N GLY A 369 7.23 2.41 9.69
CA GLY A 369 8.42 3.13 9.25
C GLY A 369 8.92 2.73 7.87
N TYR A 370 8.21 1.87 7.15
CA TYR A 370 8.56 1.50 5.78
C TYR A 370 8.44 2.66 4.79
N ALA A 371 7.81 3.78 5.17
CA ALA A 371 7.83 5.02 4.40
C ALA A 371 9.24 5.56 4.13
N LYS A 372 10.25 5.13 4.90
CA LYS A 372 11.67 5.41 4.64
C LYS A 372 12.23 4.69 3.40
N GLN A 373 11.53 3.70 2.84
CA GLN A 373 12.04 2.80 1.80
C GLN A 373 11.02 2.52 0.69
N TYR A 374 9.73 2.62 0.98
CA TYR A 374 8.64 2.27 0.08
C TYR A 374 7.72 3.46 -0.13
N SER A 375 7.25 3.63 -1.33
CA SER A 375 6.17 4.56 -1.65
C SER A 375 4.80 3.90 -1.39
N GLY A 376 3.80 4.71 -1.12
CA GLY A 376 2.41 4.30 -1.22
C GLY A 376 2.07 3.78 -2.62
N VAL A 377 0.99 3.02 -2.73
CA VAL A 377 0.52 2.50 -4.02
C VAL A 377 0.21 3.67 -4.96
N ASN A 378 0.74 3.59 -6.15
CA ASN A 378 0.58 4.57 -7.22
C ASN A 378 0.49 3.85 -8.58
N LEU A 379 0.42 4.57 -9.68
CA LEU A 379 0.33 3.97 -11.01
C LEU A 379 1.54 3.08 -11.33
N ASP A 380 2.74 3.50 -10.93
CA ASP A 380 3.98 2.75 -11.17
C ASP A 380 4.03 1.42 -10.42
N SER A 381 3.29 1.30 -9.32
CA SER A 381 3.19 0.04 -8.58
C SER A 381 2.63 -1.11 -9.44
N PHE A 382 1.84 -0.79 -10.46
CA PHE A 382 1.22 -1.73 -11.42
C PHE A 382 1.98 -1.86 -12.73
N MET A 383 3.12 -1.20 -12.84
CA MET A 383 3.93 -1.16 -14.05
C MET A 383 5.36 -1.65 -13.78
N LYS A 384 6.07 -1.94 -14.84
CA LYS A 384 7.51 -2.20 -14.82
C LYS A 384 8.16 -1.44 -15.95
N SER A 385 9.31 -0.86 -15.68
CA SER A 385 10.13 -0.19 -16.68
C SER A 385 10.95 -1.21 -17.46
N MET A 386 10.92 -1.10 -18.78
CA MET A 386 11.69 -1.95 -19.70
C MET A 386 12.57 -1.05 -20.55
N THR A 387 13.86 -1.34 -20.57
CA THR A 387 14.82 -0.62 -21.41
C THR A 387 14.94 -1.27 -22.78
N PHE A 388 15.15 -0.43 -23.79
CA PHE A 388 15.36 -0.82 -25.16
C PHE A 388 16.62 -0.11 -25.68
N GLN A 389 17.35 -0.78 -26.55
CA GLN A 389 18.53 -0.25 -27.17
C GLN A 389 18.51 -0.56 -28.68
N LYS A 390 18.89 0.42 -29.50
CA LYS A 390 19.05 0.25 -30.92
C LYS A 390 20.37 0.91 -31.32
N ILE A 391 21.27 0.13 -31.91
CA ILE A 391 22.59 0.58 -32.36
C ILE A 391 22.64 0.38 -33.86
N ASN A 392 23.05 1.41 -34.61
CA ASN A 392 23.31 1.33 -36.05
C ASN A 392 24.81 1.12 -36.32
N HIS A 393 25.23 1.14 -37.59
CA HIS A 393 26.63 0.93 -38.00
C HIS A 393 27.57 1.99 -37.40
N GLU A 394 27.18 3.25 -37.42
CA GLU A 394 27.95 4.36 -36.84
C GLU A 394 28.12 4.18 -35.31
N GLY A 395 27.03 3.83 -34.63
CA GLY A 395 27.06 3.59 -33.19
C GLY A 395 27.96 2.45 -32.79
N ILE A 396 27.91 1.29 -33.48
CA ILE A 396 28.78 0.16 -33.14
C ILE A 396 30.25 0.45 -33.44
N LEU A 397 30.57 1.23 -34.48
CA LEU A 397 31.92 1.72 -34.73
C LEU A 397 32.40 2.63 -33.59
N GLY A 398 31.49 3.49 -33.07
CA GLY A 398 31.81 4.44 -31.99
C GLY A 398 32.11 3.77 -30.63
N ILE A 399 31.31 2.77 -30.22
CA ILE A 399 31.46 2.14 -28.88
C ILE A 399 32.13 0.79 -28.88
N GLY A 400 32.33 0.17 -30.06
CA GLY A 400 32.76 -1.22 -30.17
C GLY A 400 34.10 -1.50 -29.49
N ASN A 401 35.14 -0.67 -29.76
CA ASN A 401 36.44 -0.82 -29.15
C ASN A 401 36.37 -0.73 -27.61
N ALA A 402 35.57 0.17 -27.06
CA ALA A 402 35.40 0.29 -25.61
C ALA A 402 34.77 -0.99 -25.02
N ILE A 403 33.75 -1.57 -25.69
CA ILE A 403 33.14 -2.81 -25.24
C ILE A 403 34.14 -3.98 -25.30
N GLU A 404 34.94 -4.08 -26.38
CA GLU A 404 35.93 -5.13 -26.50
C GLU A 404 36.98 -5.08 -25.39
N LEU A 405 37.52 -3.89 -25.09
CA LEU A 405 38.50 -3.69 -24.02
C LEU A 405 37.93 -3.99 -22.63
N MET A 406 36.70 -3.55 -22.35
CA MET A 406 36.06 -3.83 -21.08
C MET A 406 35.76 -5.31 -20.90
N ALA A 407 35.21 -5.96 -21.92
CA ALA A 407 34.89 -7.38 -21.88
C ALA A 407 36.18 -8.25 -21.74
N GLU A 408 37.27 -7.84 -22.37
CA GLU A 408 38.60 -8.49 -22.22
C GLU A 408 39.13 -8.35 -20.79
N ALA A 409 39.04 -7.14 -20.22
CA ALA A 409 39.48 -6.87 -18.85
C ALA A 409 38.70 -7.67 -17.80
N GLU A 410 37.41 -7.94 -18.07
CA GLU A 410 36.53 -8.80 -17.24
C GLU A 410 36.74 -10.31 -17.52
N GLY A 411 37.57 -10.69 -18.51
CA GLY A 411 37.74 -12.08 -18.94
C GLY A 411 36.56 -12.68 -19.69
N LEU A 412 35.63 -11.85 -20.21
CA LEU A 412 34.40 -12.25 -20.89
C LEU A 412 34.56 -12.32 -22.41
N GLN A 413 35.33 -13.29 -22.89
CA GLN A 413 35.73 -13.42 -24.31
C GLN A 413 34.53 -13.54 -25.27
N ALA A 414 33.44 -14.18 -24.86
CA ALA A 414 32.23 -14.29 -25.68
C ALA A 414 31.55 -12.94 -25.89
N HIS A 415 31.54 -12.08 -24.86
CA HIS A 415 31.03 -10.70 -24.95
C HIS A 415 31.89 -9.88 -25.93
N LYS A 416 33.23 -9.96 -25.82
CA LYS A 416 34.16 -9.34 -26.77
C LYS A 416 33.84 -9.80 -28.20
N ASN A 417 33.80 -11.11 -28.43
CA ASN A 417 33.56 -11.67 -29.77
C ASN A 417 32.24 -11.23 -30.40
N ALA A 418 31.20 -11.02 -29.58
CA ALA A 418 29.90 -10.54 -30.07
C ALA A 418 30.03 -9.15 -30.75
N VAL A 419 30.95 -8.31 -30.30
CA VAL A 419 31.23 -7.00 -30.92
C VAL A 419 32.24 -7.12 -32.02
N THR A 420 33.34 -7.86 -31.82
CA THR A 420 34.40 -8.09 -32.84
C THR A 420 33.84 -8.57 -34.18
N LEU A 421 32.86 -9.53 -34.15
CA LEU A 421 32.27 -10.05 -35.38
C LEU A 421 31.41 -8.98 -36.10
N ARG A 422 30.79 -8.08 -35.38
CA ARG A 422 29.99 -6.97 -35.96
C ARG A 422 30.90 -5.92 -36.57
N LEU A 423 32.01 -5.55 -35.88
CA LEU A 423 32.98 -4.61 -36.41
C LEU A 423 33.62 -5.14 -37.68
N LYS A 424 34.09 -6.41 -37.70
CA LYS A 424 34.66 -7.06 -38.91
C LYS A 424 33.69 -7.16 -40.09
N SER A 425 32.38 -7.18 -39.83
CA SER A 425 31.40 -7.21 -40.92
C SER A 425 31.20 -5.86 -41.61
N LEU A 426 31.78 -4.79 -41.07
CA LEU A 426 31.71 -3.43 -41.59
C LEU A 426 33.02 -3.00 -42.31
N GLU A 427 34.09 -3.81 -42.21
CA GLU A 427 35.32 -3.68 -42.96
C GLU A 427 35.10 -4.24 -44.41
#